data_f60b89a8ab764669a7cfe281f24f224f
#
_entry.id   f60b89a8ab764669a7cfe281f24f224f
#
_cell.length_a   1.000
_cell.length_b   1.000
_cell.length_c   1.000
_cell.angle_alpha   90.00
_cell.angle_beta   90.00
_cell.angle_gamma   90.00
#
_symmetry.space_group_name_H-M   'P 1'
#
loop_
_entity.id
_entity.type
_entity.pdbx_description
1 polymer ?
#
loop_
_entity_poly.entity_id
_entity_poly.type
_entity_poly.pdbx_seq_one_letter_code
_entity_poly.pdbx_strand_id
1 'polypeptide(L)'
;DTSVSRGLGDVYKRQDLGKNLGFSKFESFYKIVLPAARPAIVAGLSLVAMETLAEFGAVDFFSINTLTTGIYNSWIAFDDLAFANRISFFLLLFIFALFILENFSRKNARYHFNSRGGFKQKEKIKLIGNKSLYAFSYCFLIFFFSFLFPLLQMMYWTIKFPENLFDLEIFELLTNTFYIVILSSFVLILFSLISNYGNRVSKNKVLNVLSTLSISGYAIPGVILAIAFISFIAWFDNSIIKSLGFDSIKKVFIGSILGLVLVYFVRFYSLAFNGIKSGYEKINISVDESAYLLGYSKRKTFMNIHIPFLRNSLLFIIILISLEIIRELPITLILRPFNFETFATTAYISASEDLLEAAAVPSLFLILIASLFIIISSKYILRENNE
;
A
#
# COMPACT_ATOMS: atom_id res chain seq x y z
N ASP A 1 4.48 -11.99 5.91
CA ASP A 1 4.13 -13.34 5.39
C ASP A 1 3.95 -14.42 6.44
N THR A 2 4.50 -14.25 7.62
CA THR A 2 4.32 -15.22 8.72
C THR A 2 2.88 -15.28 9.25
N SER A 3 2.05 -14.27 9.05
CA SER A 3 0.64 -14.28 9.49
C SER A 3 -0.26 -15.06 8.53
N VAL A 4 -0.02 -14.97 7.23
CA VAL A 4 -0.79 -15.71 6.20
C VAL A 4 -0.40 -17.18 6.19
N SER A 5 0.90 -17.49 6.32
CA SER A 5 1.36 -18.87 6.38
C SER A 5 0.94 -19.60 7.67
N ARG A 6 0.83 -18.88 8.81
CA ARG A 6 0.28 -19.41 10.06
C ARG A 6 -1.20 -19.78 9.92
N GLY A 7 -2.01 -18.97 9.23
CA GLY A 7 -3.42 -19.28 8.99
C GLY A 7 -3.63 -20.55 8.14
N LEU A 8 -2.82 -20.74 7.11
CA LEU A 8 -2.90 -21.94 6.26
C LEU A 8 -2.51 -23.25 7.01
N GLY A 9 -1.50 -23.22 7.85
CA GLY A 9 -1.10 -24.38 8.66
C GLY A 9 -2.18 -24.86 9.63
N ASP A 10 -2.95 -23.95 10.20
CA ASP A 10 -4.07 -24.27 11.09
C ASP A 10 -5.27 -24.86 10.34
N VAL A 11 -5.52 -24.44 9.11
CA VAL A 11 -6.58 -25.00 8.26
C VAL A 11 -6.32 -26.48 7.97
N TYR A 12 -5.08 -26.88 7.69
CA TYR A 12 -4.75 -28.28 7.42
C TYR A 12 -4.89 -29.19 8.65
N LYS A 13 -4.46 -28.75 9.84
CA LYS A 13 -4.66 -29.50 11.09
C LYS A 13 -6.14 -29.71 11.39
N ARG A 14 -6.98 -28.78 11.05
CA ARG A 14 -8.44 -28.83 11.24
C ARG A 14 -9.15 -29.74 10.23
N GLN A 15 -8.61 -29.88 9.00
CA GLN A 15 -9.12 -30.88 8.05
C GLN A 15 -8.88 -32.30 8.54
N ASP A 16 -7.73 -32.57 9.16
CA ASP A 16 -7.45 -33.90 9.76
C ASP A 16 -8.32 -34.16 10.98
N LEU A 17 -8.65 -33.14 11.79
CA LEU A 17 -9.66 -33.22 12.84
C LEU A 17 -11.05 -33.59 12.29
N GLY A 18 -11.48 -32.99 11.17
CA GLY A 18 -12.75 -33.35 10.53
C GLY A 18 -12.81 -34.80 10.08
N LYS A 19 -11.71 -35.33 9.53
CA LYS A 19 -11.62 -36.74 9.16
C LYS A 19 -11.69 -37.65 10.36
N ASN A 20 -11.01 -37.31 11.46
CA ASN A 20 -11.02 -38.08 12.70
C ASN A 20 -12.41 -38.09 13.39
N LEU A 21 -13.21 -37.05 13.15
CA LEU A 21 -14.61 -36.93 13.61
C LEU A 21 -15.62 -37.60 12.66
N GLY A 22 -15.16 -38.20 11.56
CA GLY A 22 -16.00 -38.91 10.61
C GLY A 22 -16.77 -37.99 9.65
N PHE A 23 -16.43 -36.67 9.58
CA PHE A 23 -17.09 -35.75 8.69
C PHE A 23 -16.66 -35.96 7.24
N SER A 24 -17.61 -35.81 6.32
CA SER A 24 -17.32 -35.69 4.88
C SER A 24 -16.46 -34.43 4.60
N LYS A 25 -15.80 -34.39 3.42
CA LYS A 25 -14.98 -33.22 3.04
C LYS A 25 -15.77 -31.92 3.06
N PHE A 26 -17.02 -31.96 2.64
CA PHE A 26 -17.91 -30.80 2.58
C PHE A 26 -18.37 -30.38 3.99
N GLU A 27 -18.75 -31.30 4.83
CA GLU A 27 -19.11 -31.02 6.24
C GLU A 27 -17.92 -30.48 7.04
N SER A 28 -16.73 -31.05 6.84
CA SER A 28 -15.49 -30.54 7.45
C SER A 28 -15.19 -29.11 7.04
N PHE A 29 -15.44 -28.77 5.76
CA PHE A 29 -15.26 -27.39 5.27
C PHE A 29 -16.22 -26.42 5.97
N TYR A 30 -17.53 -26.68 5.95
CA TYR A 30 -18.51 -25.75 6.51
C TYR A 30 -18.54 -25.73 8.04
N LYS A 31 -18.36 -26.87 8.71
CA LYS A 31 -18.48 -26.96 10.18
C LYS A 31 -17.18 -26.61 10.92
N ILE A 32 -16.01 -26.82 10.31
CA ILE A 32 -14.72 -26.64 10.99
C ILE A 32 -13.86 -25.57 10.32
N VAL A 33 -13.60 -25.70 8.99
CA VAL A 33 -12.63 -24.85 8.31
C VAL A 33 -13.15 -23.42 8.16
N LEU A 34 -14.35 -23.24 7.64
CA LEU A 34 -14.96 -21.95 7.39
C LEU A 34 -15.15 -21.10 8.66
N PRO A 35 -15.72 -21.64 9.77
CA PRO A 35 -15.79 -20.89 11.03
C PRO A 35 -14.43 -20.50 11.58
N ALA A 36 -13.46 -21.40 11.45
CA ALA A 36 -12.09 -21.13 11.89
C ALA A 36 -11.34 -20.11 11.03
N ALA A 37 -11.63 -20.06 9.73
CA ALA A 37 -11.07 -19.09 8.79
C ALA A 37 -11.80 -17.74 8.83
N ARG A 38 -12.97 -17.65 9.48
CA ARG A 38 -13.81 -16.44 9.52
C ARG A 38 -13.03 -15.15 9.82
N PRO A 39 -12.12 -15.07 10.81
CA PRO A 39 -11.38 -13.84 11.09
C PRO A 39 -10.44 -13.42 9.96
N ALA A 40 -9.81 -14.39 9.29
CA ALA A 40 -8.95 -14.13 8.13
C ALA A 40 -9.77 -13.69 6.91
N ILE A 41 -10.94 -14.30 6.71
CA ILE A 41 -11.87 -13.92 5.63
C ILE A 41 -12.38 -12.50 5.85
N VAL A 42 -12.82 -12.15 7.07
CA VAL A 42 -13.30 -10.80 7.38
C VAL A 42 -12.18 -9.78 7.20
N ALA A 43 -10.96 -10.07 7.66
CA ALA A 43 -9.82 -9.17 7.47
C ALA A 43 -9.50 -8.95 5.98
N GLY A 44 -9.52 -10.02 5.17
CA GLY A 44 -9.31 -9.93 3.73
C GLY A 44 -10.41 -9.14 3.01
N LEU A 45 -11.68 -9.42 3.34
CA LEU A 45 -12.83 -8.69 2.76
C LEU A 45 -12.83 -7.21 3.16
N SER A 46 -12.48 -6.87 4.41
CA SER A 46 -12.38 -5.49 4.84
C SER A 46 -11.28 -4.73 4.09
N LEU A 47 -10.13 -5.37 3.86
CA LEU A 47 -9.05 -4.78 3.08
C LEU A 47 -9.49 -4.51 1.63
N VAL A 48 -10.10 -5.50 0.98
CA VAL A 48 -10.64 -5.36 -0.39
C VAL A 48 -11.70 -4.27 -0.44
N ALA A 49 -12.61 -4.21 0.54
CA ALA A 49 -13.64 -3.18 0.59
C ALA A 49 -13.04 -1.78 0.75
N MET A 50 -12.01 -1.60 1.60
CA MET A 50 -11.33 -0.33 1.77
C MET A 50 -10.62 0.12 0.48
N GLU A 51 -9.92 -0.79 -0.21
CA GLU A 51 -9.29 -0.49 -1.51
C GLU A 51 -10.33 -0.14 -2.58
N THR A 52 -11.42 -0.89 -2.66
CA THR A 52 -12.50 -0.60 -3.62
C THR A 52 -13.19 0.75 -3.35
N LEU A 53 -13.41 1.09 -2.08
CA LEU A 53 -13.95 2.41 -1.69
C LEU A 53 -12.98 3.56 -1.94
N ALA A 54 -11.68 3.27 -1.98
CA ALA A 54 -10.64 4.25 -2.28
C ALA A 54 -10.35 4.39 -3.78
N GLU A 55 -10.91 3.47 -4.60
CA GLU A 55 -10.67 3.48 -6.05
C GLU A 55 -11.26 4.75 -6.68
N PHE A 56 -10.45 5.37 -7.53
CA PHE A 56 -10.81 6.59 -8.26
C PHE A 56 -10.63 6.42 -9.76
N GLY A 57 -9.46 6.05 -10.23
CA GLY A 57 -9.10 6.09 -11.63
C GLY A 57 -9.97 5.23 -12.54
N ALA A 58 -10.18 3.96 -12.16
CA ALA A 58 -10.99 3.04 -12.96
C ALA A 58 -12.48 3.43 -12.96
N VAL A 59 -13.03 3.83 -11.80
CA VAL A 59 -14.45 4.19 -11.71
C VAL A 59 -14.75 5.50 -12.44
N ASP A 60 -13.81 6.44 -12.43
CA ASP A 60 -13.95 7.70 -13.16
C ASP A 60 -13.86 7.46 -14.67
N PHE A 61 -12.90 6.68 -15.13
CA PHE A 61 -12.76 6.28 -16.53
C PHE A 61 -14.03 5.62 -17.09
N PHE A 62 -14.67 4.74 -16.32
CA PHE A 62 -15.95 4.12 -16.72
C PHE A 62 -17.17 5.01 -16.44
N SER A 63 -16.99 6.28 -16.08
CA SER A 63 -18.04 7.24 -15.76
C SER A 63 -19.02 6.73 -14.68
N ILE A 64 -18.53 5.92 -13.72
CA ILE A 64 -19.30 5.40 -12.62
C ILE A 64 -19.29 6.43 -11.48
N ASN A 65 -20.45 6.95 -11.12
CA ASN A 65 -20.57 7.89 -10.02
C ASN A 65 -20.37 7.19 -8.67
N THR A 66 -19.23 7.42 -8.06
CA THR A 66 -18.89 6.98 -6.71
C THR A 66 -18.65 8.17 -5.78
N LEU A 67 -18.48 7.92 -4.48
CA LEU A 67 -18.14 9.02 -3.56
C LEU A 67 -16.76 9.61 -3.88
N THR A 68 -15.80 8.81 -4.34
CA THR A 68 -14.46 9.29 -4.73
C THR A 68 -14.50 10.20 -5.96
N THR A 69 -15.23 9.83 -7.01
CA THR A 69 -15.42 10.68 -8.19
C THR A 69 -16.24 11.93 -7.86
N GLY A 70 -17.26 11.79 -6.99
CA GLY A 70 -18.04 12.92 -6.50
C GLY A 70 -17.19 13.96 -5.74
N ILE A 71 -16.25 13.52 -4.90
CA ILE A 71 -15.31 14.40 -4.20
C ILE A 71 -14.42 15.14 -5.19
N TYR A 72 -13.84 14.41 -6.15
CA TYR A 72 -12.95 14.95 -7.17
C TYR A 72 -13.66 16.00 -8.04
N ASN A 73 -14.82 15.64 -8.59
CA ASN A 73 -15.59 16.54 -9.47
C ASN A 73 -16.12 17.78 -8.73
N SER A 74 -16.50 17.64 -7.44
CA SER A 74 -16.93 18.78 -6.61
C SER A 74 -15.83 19.82 -6.47
N TRP A 75 -14.58 19.38 -6.37
CA TRP A 75 -13.45 20.30 -6.27
C TRP A 75 -12.98 20.78 -7.65
N ILE A 76 -12.68 19.88 -8.59
CA ILE A 76 -12.03 20.23 -9.86
C ILE A 76 -13.03 20.84 -10.87
N ALA A 77 -14.25 20.28 -10.98
CA ALA A 77 -15.22 20.75 -11.95
C ALA A 77 -16.10 21.89 -11.44
N PHE A 78 -16.45 21.89 -10.14
CA PHE A 78 -17.38 22.86 -9.56
C PHE A 78 -16.71 23.88 -8.62
N ASP A 79 -15.41 23.74 -8.33
CA ASP A 79 -14.64 24.61 -7.40
C ASP A 79 -15.31 24.74 -6.00
N ASP A 80 -16.10 23.73 -5.60
CA ASP A 80 -16.80 23.69 -4.31
C ASP A 80 -16.06 22.80 -3.30
N LEU A 81 -15.06 23.39 -2.64
CA LEU A 81 -14.30 22.71 -1.59
C LEU A 81 -15.17 22.33 -0.39
N ALA A 82 -16.23 23.10 -0.07
CA ALA A 82 -17.10 22.81 1.05
C ALA A 82 -17.95 21.57 0.79
N PHE A 83 -18.45 21.39 -0.42
CA PHE A 83 -19.20 20.21 -0.82
C PHE A 83 -18.30 18.99 -0.93
N ALA A 84 -17.10 19.12 -1.51
CA ALA A 84 -16.09 18.07 -1.54
C ALA A 84 -15.75 17.54 -0.13
N ASN A 85 -15.58 18.44 0.85
CA ASN A 85 -15.37 18.06 2.25
C ASN A 85 -16.55 17.31 2.87
N ARG A 86 -17.80 17.70 2.57
CA ARG A 86 -18.98 17.00 3.06
C ARG A 86 -19.05 15.57 2.55
N ILE A 87 -18.84 15.35 1.24
CA ILE A 87 -18.80 14.00 0.66
C ILE A 87 -17.64 13.19 1.27
N SER A 88 -16.46 13.82 1.43
CA SER A 88 -15.28 13.21 2.06
C SER A 88 -15.58 12.71 3.47
N PHE A 89 -16.34 13.48 4.26
CA PHE A 89 -16.76 13.08 5.60
C PHE A 89 -17.65 11.83 5.58
N PHE A 90 -18.61 11.74 4.66
CA PHE A 90 -19.45 10.55 4.53
C PHE A 90 -18.64 9.31 4.12
N LEU A 91 -17.73 9.45 3.16
CA LEU A 91 -16.85 8.34 2.77
C LEU A 91 -15.96 7.88 3.93
N LEU A 92 -15.42 8.83 4.69
CA LEU A 92 -14.62 8.54 5.88
C LEU A 92 -15.43 7.75 6.93
N LEU A 93 -16.70 8.09 7.15
CA LEU A 93 -17.59 7.35 8.05
C LEU A 93 -17.76 5.89 7.62
N PHE A 94 -17.95 5.61 6.32
CA PHE A 94 -18.03 4.25 5.82
C PHE A 94 -16.75 3.47 6.07
N ILE A 95 -15.59 4.06 5.80
CA ILE A 95 -14.29 3.43 6.03
C ILE A 95 -14.07 3.16 7.51
N PHE A 96 -14.41 4.12 8.36
CA PHE A 96 -14.31 3.96 9.81
C PHE A 96 -15.23 2.87 10.35
N ALA A 97 -16.45 2.76 9.82
CA ALA A 97 -17.36 1.67 10.16
C ALA A 97 -16.78 0.29 9.77
N LEU A 98 -16.18 0.16 8.58
CA LEU A 98 -15.49 -1.06 8.16
C LEU A 98 -14.30 -1.40 9.07
N PHE A 99 -13.50 -0.40 9.44
CA PHE A 99 -12.39 -0.57 10.36
C PHE A 99 -12.82 -1.05 11.75
N ILE A 100 -13.93 -0.50 12.26
CA ILE A 100 -14.52 -0.95 13.53
C ILE A 100 -15.00 -2.40 13.41
N LEU A 101 -15.72 -2.76 12.34
CA LEU A 101 -16.19 -4.12 12.11
C LEU A 101 -15.04 -5.13 12.04
N GLU A 102 -13.96 -4.78 11.35
CA GLU A 102 -12.73 -5.58 11.30
C GLU A 102 -12.15 -5.81 12.70
N ASN A 103 -11.99 -4.73 13.48
CA ASN A 103 -11.43 -4.82 14.83
C ASN A 103 -12.29 -5.67 15.77
N PHE A 104 -13.62 -5.54 15.70
CA PHE A 104 -14.52 -6.39 16.47
C PHE A 104 -14.40 -7.86 16.08
N SER A 105 -14.30 -8.15 14.80
CA SER A 105 -14.12 -9.53 14.31
C SER A 105 -12.80 -10.15 14.77
N ARG A 106 -11.73 -9.35 14.82
CA ARG A 106 -10.40 -9.79 15.30
C ARG A 106 -10.33 -10.02 16.79
N LYS A 107 -10.99 -9.20 17.62
CA LYS A 107 -10.96 -9.34 19.09
C LYS A 107 -11.50 -10.68 19.57
N ASN A 108 -12.53 -11.20 18.92
CA ASN A 108 -13.16 -12.47 19.25
C ASN A 108 -12.36 -13.69 18.77
N ALA A 109 -11.30 -13.49 17.98
CA ALA A 109 -10.50 -14.54 17.36
C ALA A 109 -9.15 -14.81 18.08
N ARG A 110 -8.94 -14.28 19.28
CA ARG A 110 -7.76 -14.61 20.11
C ARG A 110 -7.80 -16.04 20.61
N TYR A 111 -7.80 -17.00 19.71
CA TYR A 111 -7.47 -18.38 20.07
C TYR A 111 -5.96 -18.50 20.22
N HIS A 112 -5.52 -18.71 21.46
CA HIS A 112 -4.15 -19.04 21.80
C HIS A 112 -3.81 -20.41 21.21
N PHE A 113 -3.19 -20.44 20.04
CA PHE A 113 -2.55 -21.65 19.55
C PHE A 113 -1.08 -21.63 19.97
N ASN A 114 -0.78 -22.29 21.09
CA ASN A 114 0.57 -22.71 21.44
C ASN A 114 1.01 -23.80 20.44
N SER A 115 1.48 -23.42 19.26
CA SER A 115 2.09 -24.38 18.35
C SER A 115 3.58 -24.55 18.68
N ARG A 116 3.88 -25.35 19.71
CA ARG A 116 5.22 -25.90 19.96
C ARG A 116 5.60 -27.04 18.99
N GLY A 117 4.85 -27.25 17.93
CA GLY A 117 5.13 -28.26 16.93
C GLY A 117 5.65 -27.63 15.64
N GLY A 118 6.87 -27.96 15.23
CA GLY A 118 7.44 -27.55 13.95
C GLY A 118 6.51 -27.86 12.79
N PHE A 119 6.47 -26.97 11.80
CA PHE A 119 5.73 -27.14 10.57
C PHE A 119 6.28 -28.35 9.80
N LYS A 120 5.60 -29.50 9.88
CA LYS A 120 5.77 -30.50 8.83
C LYS A 120 5.11 -29.97 7.57
N GLN A 121 5.92 -29.59 6.60
CA GLN A 121 5.44 -29.23 5.27
C GLN A 121 4.70 -30.45 4.71
N LYS A 122 3.37 -30.33 4.55
CA LYS A 122 2.57 -31.43 3.98
C LYS A 122 3.01 -31.65 2.54
N GLU A 123 3.15 -32.89 2.14
CA GLU A 123 3.47 -33.25 0.77
C GLU A 123 2.50 -32.58 -0.21
N LYS A 124 3.06 -31.95 -1.23
CA LYS A 124 2.26 -31.32 -2.29
C LYS A 124 1.47 -32.39 -3.02
N ILE A 125 0.16 -32.17 -3.19
CA ILE A 125 -0.70 -33.08 -3.94
C ILE A 125 -0.29 -32.97 -5.43
N LYS A 126 0.21 -34.07 -6.00
CA LYS A 126 0.51 -34.14 -7.43
C LYS A 126 -0.80 -34.29 -8.20
N LEU A 127 -1.12 -33.33 -9.03
CA LEU A 127 -2.23 -33.41 -9.97
C LEU A 127 -1.76 -34.19 -11.21
N ILE A 128 -2.47 -35.26 -11.58
CA ILE A 128 -2.12 -36.12 -12.71
C ILE A 128 -3.24 -36.09 -13.77
N GLY A 129 -2.85 -36.10 -15.05
CA GLY A 129 -3.78 -36.14 -16.17
C GLY A 129 -4.67 -34.92 -16.31
N ASN A 130 -5.94 -35.12 -16.66
CA ASN A 130 -6.90 -34.03 -16.96
C ASN A 130 -7.09 -33.05 -15.79
N LYS A 131 -6.90 -33.49 -14.53
CA LYS A 131 -7.01 -32.60 -13.36
C LYS A 131 -5.90 -31.53 -13.35
N SER A 132 -4.69 -31.89 -13.81
CA SER A 132 -3.60 -30.93 -13.97
C SER A 132 -3.90 -29.92 -15.06
N LEU A 133 -4.45 -30.38 -16.19
CA LEU A 133 -4.83 -29.52 -17.31
C LEU A 133 -5.94 -28.53 -16.91
N TYR A 134 -6.98 -28.99 -16.23
CA TYR A 134 -8.07 -28.10 -15.75
C TYR A 134 -7.56 -27.05 -14.76
N ALA A 135 -6.71 -27.45 -13.80
CA ALA A 135 -6.12 -26.49 -12.85
C ALA A 135 -5.23 -25.47 -13.55
N PHE A 136 -4.40 -25.92 -14.50
CA PHE A 136 -3.57 -25.03 -15.31
C PHE A 136 -4.42 -24.08 -16.15
N SER A 137 -5.41 -24.59 -16.89
CA SER A 137 -6.28 -23.76 -17.74
C SER A 137 -7.05 -22.72 -16.94
N TYR A 138 -7.55 -23.07 -15.77
CA TYR A 138 -8.24 -22.14 -14.88
C TYR A 138 -7.32 -20.99 -14.43
N CYS A 139 -6.13 -21.32 -13.92
CA CYS A 139 -5.14 -20.30 -13.52
C CYS A 139 -4.66 -19.47 -14.71
N PHE A 140 -4.44 -20.12 -15.89
CA PHE A 140 -4.03 -19.43 -17.11
C PHE A 140 -5.10 -18.47 -17.62
N LEU A 141 -6.37 -18.85 -17.62
CA LEU A 141 -7.47 -17.98 -18.05
C LEU A 141 -7.55 -16.72 -17.16
N ILE A 142 -7.44 -16.89 -15.85
CA ILE A 142 -7.41 -15.74 -14.93
C ILE A 142 -6.22 -14.84 -15.25
N PHE A 143 -5.02 -15.39 -15.37
CA PHE A 143 -3.80 -14.64 -15.72
C PHE A 143 -3.92 -13.97 -17.10
N PHE A 144 -4.46 -14.66 -18.08
CA PHE A 144 -4.63 -14.14 -19.45
C PHE A 144 -5.55 -12.90 -19.45
N PHE A 145 -6.76 -13.00 -18.90
CA PHE A 145 -7.71 -11.89 -18.95
C PHE A 145 -7.36 -10.75 -17.99
N SER A 146 -6.75 -11.03 -16.83
CA SER A 146 -6.42 -9.99 -15.86
C SER A 146 -5.12 -9.23 -16.15
N PHE A 147 -4.18 -9.85 -16.86
CA PHE A 147 -2.87 -9.26 -17.09
C PHE A 147 -2.40 -9.32 -18.56
N LEU A 148 -2.38 -10.52 -19.15
CA LEU A 148 -1.74 -10.70 -20.46
C LEU A 148 -2.52 -10.00 -21.58
N PHE A 149 -3.84 -10.12 -21.59
CA PHE A 149 -4.69 -9.50 -22.62
C PHE A 149 -4.61 -7.96 -22.58
N PRO A 150 -4.78 -7.25 -21.45
CA PRO A 150 -4.57 -5.81 -21.40
C PRO A 150 -3.14 -5.39 -21.80
N LEU A 151 -2.13 -6.13 -21.38
CA LEU A 151 -0.74 -5.86 -21.75
C LEU A 151 -0.52 -5.95 -23.27
N LEU A 152 -1.02 -7.01 -23.89
CA LEU A 152 -0.92 -7.20 -25.34
C LEU A 152 -1.67 -6.11 -26.11
N GLN A 153 -2.82 -5.67 -25.61
CA GLN A 153 -3.58 -4.57 -26.22
C GLN A 153 -2.79 -3.24 -26.17
N MET A 154 -2.19 -2.92 -25.03
CA MET A 154 -1.34 -1.72 -24.91
C MET A 154 -0.11 -1.79 -25.80
N MET A 155 0.54 -2.95 -25.87
CA MET A 155 1.66 -3.17 -26.80
C MET A 155 1.23 -3.01 -28.27
N TYR A 156 0.07 -3.54 -28.64
CA TYR A 156 -0.49 -3.37 -29.97
C TYR A 156 -0.70 -1.89 -30.33
N TRP A 157 -1.30 -1.10 -29.44
CA TRP A 157 -1.50 0.33 -29.65
C TRP A 157 -0.18 1.09 -29.79
N THR A 158 0.79 0.82 -28.93
CA THR A 158 2.12 1.45 -28.99
C THR A 158 2.86 1.15 -30.29
N ILE A 159 2.72 -0.06 -30.83
CA ILE A 159 3.34 -0.44 -32.11
C ILE A 159 2.60 0.18 -33.32
N LYS A 160 1.27 0.24 -33.24
CA LYS A 160 0.42 0.75 -34.32
C LYS A 160 0.46 2.27 -34.44
N PHE A 161 0.65 2.97 -33.33
CA PHE A 161 0.68 4.44 -33.23
C PHE A 161 2.01 4.90 -32.62
N PRO A 162 3.15 4.73 -33.31
CA PRO A 162 4.46 5.04 -32.75
C PRO A 162 4.68 6.54 -32.53
N GLU A 163 3.88 7.43 -33.18
CA GLU A 163 3.87 8.87 -32.96
C GLU A 163 3.64 9.22 -31.50
N ASN A 164 2.76 8.51 -30.81
CA ASN A 164 2.49 8.71 -29.38
C ASN A 164 3.74 8.50 -28.50
N LEU A 165 4.70 7.71 -28.96
CA LEU A 165 5.96 7.52 -28.24
C LEU A 165 6.88 8.73 -28.37
N PHE A 166 6.85 9.40 -29.53
CA PHE A 166 7.73 10.54 -29.85
C PHE A 166 7.13 11.87 -29.36
N ASP A 167 5.80 11.98 -29.29
CA ASP A 167 5.10 13.17 -28.83
C ASP A 167 5.15 13.35 -27.31
N LEU A 168 5.42 12.27 -26.56
CA LEU A 168 5.56 12.32 -25.13
C LEU A 168 6.98 12.69 -24.73
N GLU A 169 7.12 13.66 -23.84
CA GLU A 169 8.38 13.97 -23.16
C GLU A 169 8.71 12.86 -22.13
N ILE A 170 8.93 11.63 -22.63
CA ILE A 170 9.12 10.41 -21.80
C ILE A 170 10.23 10.62 -20.77
N PHE A 171 11.29 11.31 -21.15
CA PHE A 171 12.40 11.60 -20.24
C PHE A 171 11.96 12.50 -19.09
N GLU A 172 11.11 13.49 -19.33
CA GLU A 172 10.54 14.34 -18.28
C GLU A 172 9.60 13.54 -17.37
N LEU A 173 8.69 12.73 -17.92
CA LEU A 173 7.82 11.86 -17.15
C LEU A 173 8.61 10.90 -16.27
N LEU A 174 9.70 10.33 -16.80
CA LEU A 174 10.59 9.42 -16.10
C LEU A 174 11.30 10.15 -14.95
N THR A 175 11.88 11.33 -15.21
CA THR A 175 12.57 12.12 -14.20
C THR A 175 11.61 12.58 -13.10
N ASN A 176 10.43 13.07 -13.43
CA ASN A 176 9.42 13.51 -12.47
C ASN A 176 8.93 12.33 -11.60
N THR A 177 8.62 11.19 -12.23
CA THR A 177 8.18 10.00 -11.51
C THR A 177 9.25 9.51 -10.54
N PHE A 178 10.51 9.37 -10.99
CA PHE A 178 11.59 8.93 -10.10
C PHE A 178 11.95 9.97 -9.05
N TYR A 179 11.90 11.25 -9.38
CA TYR A 179 12.16 12.32 -8.42
C TYR A 179 11.21 12.26 -7.23
N ILE A 180 9.90 12.20 -7.47
CA ILE A 180 8.91 12.16 -6.39
C ILE A 180 8.99 10.84 -5.61
N VAL A 181 9.27 9.72 -6.26
CA VAL A 181 9.43 8.40 -5.62
C VAL A 181 10.64 8.40 -4.69
N ILE A 182 11.79 8.85 -5.16
CA ILE A 182 13.04 8.86 -4.37
C ILE A 182 12.90 9.81 -3.19
N LEU A 183 12.41 11.03 -3.42
CA LEU A 183 12.26 12.03 -2.37
C LEU A 183 11.29 11.57 -1.29
N SER A 184 10.10 11.09 -1.67
CA SER A 184 9.09 10.63 -0.73
C SER A 184 9.51 9.37 0.02
N SER A 185 10.13 8.40 -0.67
CA SER A 185 10.64 7.18 -0.05
C SER A 185 11.74 7.50 0.96
N PHE A 186 12.65 8.42 0.63
CA PHE A 186 13.71 8.86 1.54
C PHE A 186 13.13 9.46 2.83
N VAL A 187 12.17 10.39 2.70
CA VAL A 187 11.51 11.02 3.84
C VAL A 187 10.79 9.98 4.70
N LEU A 188 10.00 9.09 4.07
CA LEU A 188 9.26 8.03 4.74
C LEU A 188 10.16 7.08 5.54
N ILE A 189 11.24 6.61 4.93
CA ILE A 189 12.20 5.69 5.56
C ILE A 189 12.92 6.38 6.72
N LEU A 190 13.38 7.61 6.52
CA LEU A 190 14.09 8.37 7.55
C LEU A 190 13.23 8.53 8.81
N PHE A 191 12.02 9.05 8.68
CA PHE A 191 11.14 9.26 9.82
C PHE A 191 10.66 7.96 10.44
N SER A 192 10.42 6.93 9.65
CA SER A 192 10.02 5.60 10.15
C SER A 192 11.14 4.90 10.91
N LEU A 193 12.40 5.04 10.48
CA LEU A 193 13.56 4.55 11.22
C LEU A 193 13.71 5.25 12.56
N ILE A 194 13.63 6.59 12.57
CA ILE A 194 13.74 7.40 13.80
C ILE A 194 12.64 7.01 14.78
N SER A 195 11.39 6.88 14.31
CA SER A 195 10.23 6.54 15.15
C SER A 195 10.32 5.13 15.72
N ASN A 196 10.70 4.13 14.89
CA ASN A 196 10.85 2.75 15.36
C ASN A 196 12.01 2.60 16.35
N TYR A 197 13.13 3.25 16.08
CA TYR A 197 14.25 3.27 17.03
C TYR A 197 13.88 3.98 18.33
N GLY A 198 13.21 5.12 18.24
CA GLY A 198 12.69 5.85 19.40
C GLY A 198 11.78 4.97 20.27
N ASN A 199 10.86 4.23 19.66
CA ASN A 199 9.96 3.30 20.37
C ASN A 199 10.73 2.11 21.00
N ARG A 200 11.83 1.66 20.38
CA ARG A 200 12.66 0.58 20.92
C ARG A 200 13.46 1.02 22.16
N VAL A 201 14.02 2.22 22.13
CA VAL A 201 14.88 2.74 23.20
C VAL A 201 14.07 3.39 24.33
N SER A 202 12.98 4.06 24.00
CA SER A 202 12.11 4.78 24.93
C SER A 202 10.88 3.95 25.23
N LYS A 203 10.71 3.48 26.46
CA LYS A 203 9.49 2.80 26.91
C LYS A 203 8.31 3.79 27.14
N ASN A 204 8.31 4.95 26.48
CA ASN A 204 7.32 6.00 26.66
C ASN A 204 5.99 5.64 25.98
N LYS A 205 4.91 5.56 26.78
CA LYS A 205 3.56 5.26 26.29
C LYS A 205 3.04 6.30 25.28
N VAL A 206 3.42 7.57 25.44
CA VAL A 206 2.99 8.65 24.54
C VAL A 206 3.55 8.44 23.13
N LEU A 207 4.84 8.09 23.01
CA LEU A 207 5.43 7.77 21.72
C LEU A 207 4.76 6.59 21.02
N ASN A 208 4.42 5.54 21.78
CA ASN A 208 3.67 4.41 21.25
C ASN A 208 2.27 4.78 20.76
N VAL A 209 1.56 5.65 21.48
CA VAL A 209 0.22 6.12 21.06
C VAL A 209 0.34 6.97 19.80
N LEU A 210 1.26 7.92 19.75
CA LEU A 210 1.49 8.77 18.58
C LEU A 210 1.88 7.94 17.36
N SER A 211 2.77 6.96 17.52
CA SER A 211 3.14 6.03 16.43
C SER A 211 1.93 5.23 15.94
N THR A 212 1.06 4.79 16.85
CA THR A 212 -0.15 4.04 16.48
C THR A 212 -1.16 4.92 15.74
N LEU A 213 -1.33 6.17 16.15
CA LEU A 213 -2.19 7.12 15.43
C LEU A 213 -1.66 7.45 14.03
N SER A 214 -0.34 7.60 13.89
CA SER A 214 0.29 7.87 12.59
C SER A 214 0.12 6.73 11.56
N ILE A 215 -0.21 5.51 12.03
CA ILE A 215 -0.43 4.34 11.16
C ILE A 215 -1.80 4.39 10.45
N SER A 216 -2.76 5.18 10.91
CA SER A 216 -4.12 5.20 10.36
C SER A 216 -4.24 5.82 8.96
N GLY A 217 -3.24 6.59 8.52
CA GLY A 217 -3.29 7.35 7.25
C GLY A 217 -3.44 6.48 5.99
N TYR A 218 -2.94 5.26 6.00
CA TYR A 218 -3.03 4.36 4.84
C TYR A 218 -4.47 3.92 4.51
N ALA A 219 -5.34 3.83 5.51
CA ALA A 219 -6.74 3.45 5.32
C ALA A 219 -7.58 4.55 4.66
N ILE A 220 -7.08 5.79 4.62
CA ILE A 220 -7.82 6.93 4.09
C ILE A 220 -7.57 7.04 2.59
N PRO A 221 -8.63 7.11 1.74
CA PRO A 221 -8.49 7.34 0.30
C PRO A 221 -7.68 8.57 -0.04
N GLY A 222 -6.86 8.48 -1.11
CA GLY A 222 -6.01 9.56 -1.54
C GLY A 222 -6.74 10.87 -1.84
N VAL A 223 -7.92 10.77 -2.46
CA VAL A 223 -8.77 11.94 -2.75
C VAL A 223 -9.14 12.69 -1.48
N ILE A 224 -9.56 11.97 -0.42
CA ILE A 224 -9.90 12.59 0.88
C ILE A 224 -8.69 13.29 1.47
N LEU A 225 -7.51 12.63 1.47
CA LEU A 225 -6.29 13.23 2.01
C LEU A 225 -5.89 14.50 1.27
N ALA A 226 -6.00 14.51 -0.06
CA ALA A 226 -5.69 15.69 -0.87
C ALA A 226 -6.63 16.87 -0.55
N ILE A 227 -7.94 16.64 -0.53
CA ILE A 227 -8.94 17.67 -0.20
C ILE A 227 -8.80 18.17 1.24
N ALA A 228 -8.59 17.24 2.19
CA ALA A 228 -8.37 17.60 3.60
C ALA A 228 -7.11 18.46 3.77
N PHE A 229 -6.04 18.14 3.04
CA PHE A 229 -4.81 18.93 3.06
C PHE A 229 -5.01 20.35 2.52
N ILE A 230 -5.67 20.50 1.37
CA ILE A 230 -6.01 21.82 0.82
C ILE A 230 -6.85 22.61 1.83
N SER A 231 -7.88 21.99 2.40
CA SER A 231 -8.77 22.61 3.37
C SER A 231 -8.03 23.05 4.64
N PHE A 232 -7.14 22.18 5.14
CA PHE A 232 -6.32 22.48 6.32
C PHE A 232 -5.38 23.65 6.04
N ILE A 233 -4.67 23.66 4.91
CA ILE A 233 -3.78 24.77 4.56
C ILE A 233 -4.56 26.07 4.36
N ALA A 234 -5.73 26.04 3.73
CA ALA A 234 -6.58 27.21 3.58
C ALA A 234 -7.07 27.76 4.93
N TRP A 235 -7.50 26.89 5.82
CA TRP A 235 -7.89 27.27 7.19
C TRP A 235 -6.72 27.84 7.99
N PHE A 236 -5.58 27.16 7.98
CA PHE A 236 -4.37 27.57 8.71
C PHE A 236 -3.86 28.95 8.23
N ASP A 237 -3.84 29.15 6.93
CA ASP A 237 -3.44 30.41 6.29
C ASP A 237 -4.37 31.56 6.73
N ASN A 238 -5.69 31.35 6.64
CA ASN A 238 -6.65 32.39 6.97
C ASN A 238 -6.75 32.69 8.48
N SER A 239 -6.63 31.66 9.33
CA SER A 239 -6.87 31.81 10.77
C SER A 239 -5.61 32.17 11.57
N ILE A 240 -4.44 31.70 11.12
CA ILE A 240 -3.19 31.84 11.89
C ILE A 240 -2.21 32.77 11.18
N ILE A 241 -1.85 32.46 9.93
CA ILE A 241 -0.77 33.19 9.23
C ILE A 241 -1.14 34.66 9.02
N LYS A 242 -2.35 34.94 8.54
CA LYS A 242 -2.81 36.31 8.34
C LYS A 242 -2.99 37.07 9.66
N SER A 243 -3.41 36.40 10.73
CA SER A 243 -3.54 37.04 12.05
C SER A 243 -2.19 37.43 12.67
N LEU A 244 -1.11 36.75 12.28
CA LEU A 244 0.26 37.05 12.67
C LEU A 244 0.93 38.08 11.77
N GLY A 245 0.25 38.59 10.73
CA GLY A 245 0.76 39.58 9.79
C GLY A 245 1.75 39.02 8.75
N PHE A 246 1.79 37.70 8.57
CA PHE A 246 2.64 37.09 7.55
C PHE A 246 1.91 36.94 6.21
N ASP A 247 2.69 36.84 5.14
CA ASP A 247 2.18 36.54 3.81
C ASP A 247 1.60 35.13 3.75
N SER A 248 0.69 34.88 2.81
CA SER A 248 0.04 33.59 2.63
C SER A 248 1.04 32.48 2.32
N ILE A 249 0.94 31.38 3.05
CA ILE A 249 1.75 30.15 2.84
C ILE A 249 1.12 29.21 1.80
N LYS A 250 -0.05 29.51 1.25
CA LYS A 250 -0.73 28.64 0.28
C LYS A 250 0.18 28.25 -0.87
N LYS A 251 0.92 29.21 -1.42
CA LYS A 251 1.86 28.99 -2.53
C LYS A 251 3.03 28.07 -2.17
N VAL A 252 3.36 27.92 -0.89
CA VAL A 252 4.45 27.04 -0.44
C VAL A 252 4.01 25.58 -0.42
N PHE A 253 2.73 25.31 -0.14
CA PHE A 253 2.22 23.97 0.07
C PHE A 253 1.29 23.49 -1.05
N ILE A 254 0.37 24.34 -1.53
CA ILE A 254 -0.59 23.97 -2.58
C ILE A 254 0.09 24.11 -3.95
N GLY A 255 0.02 23.07 -4.77
CA GLY A 255 0.69 23.02 -6.07
C GLY A 255 2.22 23.01 -5.95
N SER A 256 2.77 22.38 -4.92
CA SER A 256 4.21 22.26 -4.72
C SER A 256 4.63 20.81 -4.43
N ILE A 257 5.88 20.49 -4.72
CA ILE A 257 6.47 19.19 -4.37
C ILE A 257 6.43 18.95 -2.86
N LEU A 258 6.63 20.00 -2.06
CA LEU A 258 6.59 19.87 -0.60
C LEU A 258 5.21 19.43 -0.12
N GLY A 259 4.14 20.04 -0.61
CA GLY A 259 2.77 19.66 -0.28
C GLY A 259 2.46 18.22 -0.70
N LEU A 260 2.87 17.84 -1.90
CA LEU A 260 2.69 16.47 -2.42
C LEU A 260 3.42 15.44 -1.53
N VAL A 261 4.69 15.69 -1.17
CA VAL A 261 5.47 14.80 -0.28
C VAL A 261 4.87 14.70 1.11
N LEU A 262 4.31 15.80 1.66
CA LEU A 262 3.65 15.77 2.97
C LEU A 262 2.40 14.88 2.96
N VAL A 263 1.58 14.93 1.92
CA VAL A 263 0.40 14.08 1.82
C VAL A 263 0.77 12.63 1.57
N TYR A 264 1.80 12.37 0.76
CA TYR A 264 2.37 11.03 0.61
C TYR A 264 2.93 10.50 1.94
N PHE A 265 3.57 11.37 2.73
CA PHE A 265 4.04 11.01 4.05
C PHE A 265 2.89 10.55 4.95
N VAL A 266 1.79 11.27 5.02
CA VAL A 266 0.62 10.88 5.82
C VAL A 266 0.06 9.53 5.33
N ARG A 267 -0.08 9.34 4.02
CA ARG A 267 -0.67 8.13 3.43
C ARG A 267 0.22 6.90 3.63
N PHE A 268 1.49 6.98 3.27
CA PHE A 268 2.38 5.82 3.18
C PHE A 268 3.25 5.60 4.42
N TYR A 269 3.17 6.47 5.43
CA TYR A 269 3.96 6.32 6.66
C TYR A 269 3.70 4.99 7.36
N SER A 270 2.44 4.56 7.40
CA SER A 270 2.05 3.27 7.97
C SER A 270 2.80 2.09 7.36
N LEU A 271 2.95 2.10 6.04
CA LEU A 271 3.64 1.04 5.29
C LEU A 271 5.13 0.99 5.67
N ALA A 272 5.78 2.15 5.67
CA ALA A 272 7.18 2.30 6.07
C ALA A 272 7.40 1.88 7.53
N PHE A 273 6.57 2.40 8.43
CA PHE A 273 6.68 2.16 9.86
C PHE A 273 6.49 0.68 10.21
N ASN A 274 5.42 0.04 9.72
CA ASN A 274 5.13 -1.36 10.01
C ASN A 274 6.15 -2.31 9.39
N GLY A 275 6.64 -1.99 8.19
CA GLY A 275 7.69 -2.75 7.55
C GLY A 275 9.00 -2.73 8.36
N ILE A 276 9.45 -1.55 8.79
CA ILE A 276 10.65 -1.40 9.62
C ILE A 276 10.44 -2.07 11.00
N LYS A 277 9.26 -1.90 11.61
CA LYS A 277 8.89 -2.56 12.86
C LYS A 277 9.02 -4.08 12.76
N SER A 278 8.52 -4.68 11.69
CA SER A 278 8.66 -6.11 11.44
C SER A 278 10.13 -6.56 11.31
N GLY A 279 10.99 -5.70 10.72
CA GLY A 279 12.43 -5.92 10.72
C GLY A 279 13.04 -5.89 12.12
N TYR A 280 12.63 -4.94 12.96
CA TYR A 280 13.09 -4.83 14.35
C TYR A 280 12.64 -6.00 15.22
N GLU A 281 11.47 -6.60 14.96
CA GLU A 281 10.97 -7.77 15.70
C GLU A 281 11.87 -9.01 15.53
N LYS A 282 12.68 -9.05 14.48
CA LYS A 282 13.69 -10.11 14.26
C LYS A 282 14.95 -9.91 15.11
N ILE A 283 15.21 -8.69 15.63
CA ILE A 283 16.39 -8.36 16.44
C ILE A 283 16.07 -8.50 17.91
N ASN A 284 16.69 -9.49 18.59
CA ASN A 284 16.49 -9.70 20.02
C ASN A 284 16.98 -8.47 20.82
N ILE A 285 16.31 -8.14 21.92
CA ILE A 285 16.68 -7.05 22.83
C ILE A 285 18.07 -7.30 23.45
N SER A 286 18.45 -8.55 23.66
CA SER A 286 19.78 -8.93 24.16
C SER A 286 20.93 -8.41 23.30
N VAL A 287 20.72 -8.15 22.01
CA VAL A 287 21.71 -7.55 21.13
C VAL A 287 22.04 -6.11 21.56
N ASP A 288 21.01 -5.35 21.94
CA ASP A 288 21.17 -3.98 22.44
C ASP A 288 21.92 -3.97 23.79
N GLU A 289 21.53 -4.89 24.69
CA GLU A 289 22.16 -5.03 25.99
C GLU A 289 23.63 -5.40 25.87
N SER A 290 23.97 -6.33 24.98
CA SER A 290 25.35 -6.71 24.69
C SER A 290 26.17 -5.55 24.10
N ALA A 291 25.57 -4.76 23.21
CA ALA A 291 26.21 -3.59 22.65
C ALA A 291 26.52 -2.52 23.71
N TYR A 292 25.61 -2.30 24.66
CA TYR A 292 25.82 -1.36 25.77
C TYR A 292 26.86 -1.85 26.74
N LEU A 293 26.96 -3.14 27.01
CA LEU A 293 28.02 -3.75 27.83
C LEU A 293 29.39 -3.58 27.17
N LEU A 294 29.48 -3.59 25.85
CA LEU A 294 30.70 -3.31 25.08
C LEU A 294 31.02 -1.81 24.96
N GLY A 295 30.27 -0.93 25.63
CA GLY A 295 30.49 0.51 25.65
C GLY A 295 29.94 1.26 24.41
N TYR A 296 29.08 0.65 23.63
CA TYR A 296 28.43 1.35 22.52
C TYR A 296 27.38 2.35 23.03
N SER A 297 27.47 3.58 22.56
CA SER A 297 26.37 4.55 22.77
C SER A 297 25.13 4.17 21.95
N LYS A 298 23.94 4.69 22.33
CA LYS A 298 22.69 4.48 21.59
C LYS A 298 22.82 4.76 20.09
N ARG A 299 23.47 5.89 19.73
CA ARG A 299 23.72 6.25 18.32
C ARG A 299 24.63 5.24 17.61
N LYS A 300 25.67 4.78 18.28
CA LYS A 300 26.62 3.81 17.71
C LYS A 300 25.96 2.44 17.53
N THR A 301 25.12 2.01 18.48
CA THR A 301 24.29 0.79 18.35
C THR A 301 23.34 0.88 17.15
N PHE A 302 22.66 2.02 16.97
CA PHE A 302 21.78 2.23 15.83
C PHE A 302 22.52 2.13 14.49
N MET A 303 23.61 2.88 14.33
CA MET A 303 24.33 2.95 13.05
C MET A 303 25.08 1.66 12.71
N ASN A 304 25.73 1.04 13.69
CA ASN A 304 26.67 -0.07 13.43
C ASN A 304 26.03 -1.44 13.60
N ILE A 305 24.87 -1.53 14.27
CA ILE A 305 24.20 -2.81 14.53
C ILE A 305 22.83 -2.82 13.85
N HIS A 306 21.93 -1.89 14.18
CA HIS A 306 20.57 -1.94 13.70
C HIS A 306 20.47 -1.71 12.19
N ILE A 307 21.11 -0.69 11.63
CA ILE A 307 21.05 -0.41 10.19
C ILE A 307 21.56 -1.60 9.36
N PRO A 308 22.73 -2.21 9.66
CA PRO A 308 23.19 -3.39 8.95
C PRO A 308 22.22 -4.59 9.05
N PHE A 309 21.66 -4.85 10.23
CA PHE A 309 20.67 -5.91 10.42
C PHE A 309 19.37 -5.66 9.65
N LEU A 310 18.95 -4.42 9.56
CA LEU A 310 17.71 -4.03 8.86
C LEU A 310 17.90 -3.91 7.35
N ARG A 311 19.12 -3.99 6.81
CA ARG A 311 19.41 -3.69 5.40
C ARG A 311 18.48 -4.38 4.42
N ASN A 312 18.26 -5.67 4.57
CA ASN A 312 17.40 -6.44 3.66
C ASN A 312 15.92 -6.03 3.80
N SER A 313 15.46 -5.82 5.04
CA SER A 313 14.11 -5.31 5.29
C SER A 313 13.92 -3.90 4.73
N LEU A 314 14.92 -3.02 4.87
CA LEU A 314 14.88 -1.66 4.32
C LEU A 314 14.80 -1.66 2.79
N LEU A 315 15.59 -2.47 2.11
CA LEU A 315 15.53 -2.60 0.65
C LEU A 315 14.14 -3.06 0.18
N PHE A 316 13.58 -4.06 0.85
CA PHE A 316 12.23 -4.54 0.54
C PHE A 316 11.17 -3.45 0.75
N ILE A 317 11.25 -2.70 1.85
CA ILE A 317 10.30 -1.64 2.18
C ILE A 317 10.43 -0.47 1.20
N ILE A 318 11.66 -0.09 0.80
CA ILE A 318 11.88 0.94 -0.23
C ILE A 318 11.17 0.55 -1.52
N ILE A 319 11.36 -0.68 -1.99
CA ILE A 319 10.69 -1.17 -3.20
C ILE A 319 9.17 -1.13 -3.06
N LEU A 320 8.65 -1.58 -1.94
CA LEU A 320 7.21 -1.59 -1.67
C LEU A 320 6.61 -0.19 -1.69
N ILE A 321 7.24 0.76 -0.99
CA ILE A 321 6.80 2.18 -0.95
C ILE A 321 6.91 2.81 -2.34
N SER A 322 8.00 2.53 -3.06
CA SER A 322 8.18 3.04 -4.41
C SER A 322 7.07 2.59 -5.35
N LEU A 323 6.66 1.31 -5.26
CA LEU A 323 5.52 0.78 -6.04
C LEU A 323 4.20 1.48 -5.70
N GLU A 324 3.95 1.78 -4.41
CA GLU A 324 2.76 2.50 -3.99
C GLU A 324 2.74 3.94 -4.51
N ILE A 325 3.88 4.65 -4.45
CA ILE A 325 3.98 6.03 -4.91
C ILE A 325 3.87 6.13 -6.44
N ILE A 326 4.51 5.22 -7.19
CA ILE A 326 4.47 5.22 -8.65
C ILE A 326 3.03 5.12 -9.19
N ARG A 327 2.20 4.31 -8.54
CA ARG A 327 0.81 4.11 -8.94
C ARG A 327 -0.18 5.09 -8.32
N GLU A 328 0.30 5.98 -7.43
CA GLU A 328 -0.59 6.93 -6.76
C GLU A 328 -1.07 8.01 -7.74
N LEU A 329 -2.36 7.99 -8.01
CA LEU A 329 -3.00 8.88 -8.96
C LEU A 329 -3.71 10.07 -8.30
N PRO A 330 -4.72 9.89 -7.42
CA PRO A 330 -5.59 10.98 -6.98
C PRO A 330 -4.86 12.08 -6.20
N ILE A 331 -3.91 11.73 -5.33
CA ILE A 331 -3.13 12.74 -4.59
C ILE A 331 -2.27 13.53 -5.56
N THR A 332 -1.59 12.83 -6.47
CA THR A 332 -0.73 13.46 -7.46
C THR A 332 -1.53 14.39 -8.35
N LEU A 333 -2.66 13.94 -8.87
CA LEU A 333 -3.51 14.69 -9.79
C LEU A 333 -4.04 16.00 -9.16
N ILE A 334 -4.40 15.96 -7.87
CA ILE A 334 -4.97 17.12 -7.16
C ILE A 334 -3.90 18.10 -6.65
N LEU A 335 -2.72 17.59 -6.21
CA LEU A 335 -1.73 18.39 -5.48
C LEU A 335 -0.45 18.68 -6.24
N ARG A 336 -0.24 18.06 -7.41
CA ARG A 336 0.98 18.24 -8.19
C ARG A 336 1.22 19.72 -8.54
N PRO A 337 2.47 20.14 -8.67
CA PRO A 337 2.82 21.42 -9.25
C PRO A 337 2.35 21.56 -10.70
N PHE A 338 2.18 22.77 -11.14
CA PHE A 338 1.92 23.03 -12.56
C PHE A 338 3.07 22.51 -13.42
N ASN A 339 2.76 21.89 -14.55
CA ASN A 339 3.72 21.22 -15.45
C ASN A 339 4.50 20.07 -14.82
N PHE A 340 4.00 19.45 -13.76
CA PHE A 340 4.59 18.28 -13.16
C PHE A 340 3.72 17.04 -13.44
N GLU A 341 4.05 16.35 -14.53
CA GLU A 341 3.38 15.11 -14.90
C GLU A 341 4.19 13.89 -14.49
N THR A 342 3.48 12.82 -14.14
CA THR A 342 4.04 11.48 -13.90
C THR A 342 3.41 10.49 -14.88
N PHE A 343 3.99 9.30 -15.01
CA PHE A 343 3.38 8.28 -15.86
C PHE A 343 1.93 7.96 -15.46
N ALA A 344 1.60 7.97 -14.16
CA ALA A 344 0.25 7.68 -13.69
C ALA A 344 -0.74 8.80 -14.08
N THR A 345 -0.35 10.07 -13.92
CA THR A 345 -1.21 11.20 -14.27
C THR A 345 -1.39 11.31 -15.78
N THR A 346 -0.33 11.15 -16.58
CA THR A 346 -0.41 11.20 -18.04
C THR A 346 -1.27 10.07 -18.60
N ALA A 347 -1.09 8.83 -18.10
CA ALA A 347 -1.93 7.70 -18.50
C ALA A 347 -3.41 7.97 -18.23
N TYR A 348 -3.74 8.52 -17.07
CA TYR A 348 -5.11 8.84 -16.69
C TYR A 348 -5.68 10.00 -17.55
N ILE A 349 -4.94 11.09 -17.75
CA ILE A 349 -5.39 12.24 -18.52
C ILE A 349 -5.69 11.81 -19.97
N SER A 350 -4.75 11.11 -20.62
CA SER A 350 -4.98 10.59 -21.97
C SER A 350 -6.18 9.66 -22.06
N ALA A 351 -6.36 8.78 -21.06
CA ALA A 351 -7.50 7.89 -21.02
C ALA A 351 -8.82 8.64 -20.80
N SER A 352 -8.85 9.67 -19.94
CA SER A 352 -10.05 10.48 -19.67
C SER A 352 -10.49 11.36 -20.85
N GLU A 353 -9.57 11.63 -21.78
CA GLU A 353 -9.80 12.34 -23.03
C GLU A 353 -10.14 11.39 -24.20
N ASP A 354 -10.44 10.10 -23.92
CA ASP A 354 -10.70 9.05 -24.90
C ASP A 354 -9.52 8.73 -25.84
N LEU A 355 -8.30 9.16 -25.48
CA LEU A 355 -7.06 8.91 -26.23
C LEU A 355 -6.37 7.66 -25.70
N LEU A 356 -7.03 6.50 -25.83
CA LEU A 356 -6.56 5.23 -25.26
C LEU A 356 -5.22 4.76 -25.85
N GLU A 357 -4.98 5.06 -27.13
CA GLU A 357 -3.72 4.75 -27.79
C GLU A 357 -2.55 5.57 -27.21
N ALA A 358 -2.80 6.83 -26.85
CA ALA A 358 -1.80 7.68 -26.20
C ALA A 358 -1.56 7.25 -24.74
N ALA A 359 -2.62 6.81 -24.03
CA ALA A 359 -2.52 6.28 -22.68
C ALA A 359 -1.71 4.98 -22.59
N ALA A 360 -1.58 4.23 -23.70
CA ALA A 360 -0.89 2.94 -23.72
C ALA A 360 0.61 3.08 -23.40
N VAL A 361 1.28 4.10 -23.91
CA VAL A 361 2.71 4.32 -23.72
C VAL A 361 3.06 4.54 -22.24
N PRO A 362 2.53 5.54 -21.53
CA PRO A 362 2.83 5.74 -20.10
C PRO A 362 2.40 4.55 -19.24
N SER A 363 1.31 3.85 -19.58
CA SER A 363 0.87 2.64 -18.89
C SER A 363 1.87 1.49 -19.03
N LEU A 364 2.46 1.28 -20.22
CA LEU A 364 3.51 0.28 -20.42
C LEU A 364 4.76 0.59 -19.60
N PHE A 365 5.18 1.86 -19.53
CA PHE A 365 6.29 2.25 -18.67
C PHE A 365 6.00 1.97 -17.19
N LEU A 366 4.79 2.25 -16.70
CA LEU A 366 4.38 1.89 -15.33
C LEU A 366 4.48 0.38 -15.08
N ILE A 367 3.96 -0.44 -16.01
CA ILE A 367 4.01 -1.90 -15.89
C ILE A 367 5.46 -2.39 -15.90
N LEU A 368 6.32 -1.85 -16.76
CA LEU A 368 7.74 -2.20 -16.84
C LEU A 368 8.47 -1.88 -15.54
N ILE A 369 8.32 -0.67 -15.01
CA ILE A 369 8.96 -0.23 -13.76
C ILE A 369 8.46 -1.08 -12.58
N ALA A 370 7.14 -1.29 -12.48
CA ALA A 370 6.56 -2.11 -11.44
C ALA A 370 7.04 -3.57 -11.51
N SER A 371 7.08 -4.15 -12.71
CA SER A 371 7.56 -5.53 -12.93
C SER A 371 9.03 -5.67 -12.54
N LEU A 372 9.87 -4.70 -12.88
CA LEU A 372 11.28 -4.68 -12.51
C LEU A 372 11.45 -4.65 -10.98
N PHE A 373 10.70 -3.82 -10.27
CA PHE A 373 10.72 -3.75 -8.81
C PHE A 373 10.25 -5.06 -8.16
N ILE A 374 9.20 -5.70 -8.70
CA ILE A 374 8.70 -6.99 -8.22
C ILE A 374 9.77 -8.09 -8.43
N ILE A 375 10.42 -8.15 -9.58
CA ILE A 375 11.48 -9.13 -9.88
C ILE A 375 12.66 -8.93 -8.93
N ILE A 376 13.07 -7.69 -8.69
CA ILE A 376 14.15 -7.39 -7.74
C ILE A 376 13.75 -7.85 -6.34
N SER A 377 12.54 -7.49 -5.87
CA SER A 377 12.07 -7.85 -4.53
C SER A 377 11.96 -9.36 -4.35
N SER A 378 11.50 -10.10 -5.36
CA SER A 378 11.37 -11.56 -5.31
C SER A 378 12.70 -12.29 -5.12
N LYS A 379 13.77 -11.79 -5.74
CA LYS A 379 15.12 -12.33 -5.54
C LYS A 379 15.61 -12.16 -4.11
N TYR A 380 15.28 -11.05 -3.45
CA TYR A 380 15.65 -10.81 -2.05
C TYR A 380 14.87 -11.72 -1.10
N ILE A 381 13.58 -11.93 -1.33
CA ILE A 381 12.73 -12.82 -0.52
C ILE A 381 13.20 -14.27 -0.62
N LEU A 382 13.51 -14.74 -1.84
CA LEU A 382 13.97 -16.12 -2.06
C LEU A 382 15.33 -16.38 -1.42
N ARG A 383 16.19 -15.37 -1.33
CA ARG A 383 17.53 -15.49 -0.71
C ARG A 383 17.44 -15.58 0.82
N GLU A 384 16.53 -14.82 1.44
CA GLU A 384 16.30 -14.84 2.90
C GLU A 384 15.68 -16.19 3.38
N ASN A 385 14.97 -16.91 2.51
CA ASN A 385 14.41 -18.24 2.83
C ASN A 385 15.42 -19.39 2.69
N ASN A 386 16.57 -19.15 2.09
CA ASN A 386 17.62 -20.15 1.87
C ASN A 386 18.82 -19.98 2.84
N GLU A 387 18.87 -18.89 3.60
CA GLU A 387 19.79 -18.65 4.73
C GLU A 387 19.06 -18.93 6.08
#